data_3ab369e3e789a8aea23e4b10495b08bd
#
_entry.id   3ab369e3e789a8aea23e4b10495b08bd
#
_cell.length_a   1.000
_cell.length_b   1.000
_cell.length_c   1.000
_cell.angle_alpha   90.00
_cell.angle_beta   90.00
_cell.angle_gamma   90.00
#
_symmetry.space_group_name_H-M   'P 1'
#
loop_
_entity.id
_entity.type
_entity.pdbx_description
1 polymer ?
#
loop_
_entity_poly.entity_id
_entity_poly.type
_entity_poly.pdbx_seq_one_letter_code
_entity_poly.pdbx_strand_id
1 'polypeptide(L)'
;MMILAGLAFLLATFQTVADPGDPVFGQGDRIAIVGNTFAERMQLDGQFESLLHAAHPGHRLSIRNFGWSGDEVSLQPRPLNFIGMKEWLSNHETDVIIACFGMNESYSGDDGLDGFSRDLDAWITTQRANTYNGSTPPRIILVSPIAHEDLGEPLPDGVEHNFILQRYVDAMRRAAVSHDLVFIDLFTPTREAMDRGEGPLTINGIHPNASGYRLAACSMAEQLDLLGRLGNDSLDGDAVQDQESQAAVRRAVLAKNQLFFQRWRPVNTEYVYGRRHEPYGSQNFPDEMKKLDELVSEADQVIWSLPPGDVTCEIQEEDY
;
A
#
# COMPACT_ATOMS: atom_id res chain seq x y z
N MET A 1 9.90 -17.67 64.70
CA MET A 1 10.72 -17.12 63.59
C MET A 1 10.23 -17.76 62.32
N MET A 2 9.19 -17.14 61.72
CA MET A 2 8.57 -17.63 60.49
C MET A 2 9.16 -16.90 59.29
N ILE A 3 9.76 -17.64 58.37
CA ILE A 3 10.31 -17.11 57.12
C ILE A 3 9.18 -17.18 56.07
N LEU A 4 8.63 -16.01 55.65
CA LEU A 4 7.75 -15.92 54.46
C LEU A 4 8.62 -15.93 53.22
N ALA A 5 8.50 -16.98 52.43
CA ALA A 5 9.04 -17.03 51.07
C ALA A 5 8.03 -16.35 50.10
N GLY A 6 8.42 -15.19 49.60
CA GLY A 6 7.66 -14.49 48.55
C GLY A 6 7.83 -15.20 47.21
N LEU A 7 6.74 -15.71 46.67
CA LEU A 7 6.66 -16.25 45.31
C LEU A 7 6.48 -15.07 44.32
N ALA A 8 7.53 -14.71 43.58
CA ALA A 8 7.43 -13.77 42.50
C ALA A 8 6.78 -14.49 41.25
N PHE A 9 5.57 -14.11 40.93
CA PHE A 9 4.94 -14.51 39.67
C PHE A 9 5.57 -13.70 38.56
N LEU A 10 6.40 -14.35 37.73
CA LEU A 10 6.78 -13.83 36.41
C LEU A 10 5.53 -13.94 35.51
N LEU A 11 4.89 -12.80 35.24
CA LEU A 11 3.94 -12.69 34.13
C LEU A 11 4.71 -12.76 32.82
N ALA A 12 4.81 -13.95 32.23
CA ALA A 12 5.22 -14.10 30.85
C ALA A 12 4.10 -13.50 29.98
N THR A 13 4.39 -12.36 29.36
CA THR A 13 3.55 -11.84 28.27
C THR A 13 3.69 -12.79 27.10
N PHE A 14 2.70 -13.66 26.91
CA PHE A 14 2.56 -14.41 25.67
C PHE A 14 2.26 -13.41 24.56
N GLN A 15 3.28 -13.10 23.73
CA GLN A 15 3.03 -12.57 22.41
C GLN A 15 2.28 -13.65 21.65
N THR A 16 1.03 -13.41 21.33
CA THR A 16 0.28 -14.26 20.41
C THR A 16 0.95 -14.15 19.04
N VAL A 17 1.66 -15.18 18.66
CA VAL A 17 2.04 -15.44 17.27
C VAL A 17 0.73 -15.47 16.50
N ALA A 18 0.58 -14.68 15.44
CA ALA A 18 -0.60 -14.71 14.60
C ALA A 18 -0.84 -16.16 14.16
N ASP A 19 -2.06 -16.66 14.41
CA ASP A 19 -2.44 -17.99 13.98
C ASP A 19 -2.32 -18.04 12.44
N PRO A 20 -1.71 -19.08 11.83
CA PRO A 20 -1.65 -19.21 10.37
C PRO A 20 -3.01 -19.21 9.65
N GLY A 21 -4.10 -19.13 10.39
CA GLY A 21 -5.48 -19.03 9.92
C GLY A 21 -6.10 -17.64 10.10
N ASP A 22 -5.42 -16.65 10.69
CA ASP A 22 -5.97 -15.29 10.80
C ASP A 22 -5.97 -14.61 9.42
N PRO A 23 -7.12 -14.07 8.99
CA PRO A 23 -7.20 -13.39 7.70
C PRO A 23 -6.31 -12.14 7.72
N VAL A 24 -5.56 -11.93 6.63
CA VAL A 24 -4.71 -10.74 6.46
C VAL A 24 -5.53 -9.44 6.58
N PHE A 25 -6.80 -9.48 6.14
CA PHE A 25 -7.74 -8.37 6.23
C PHE A 25 -9.00 -8.77 6.99
N GLY A 26 -9.30 -8.05 8.05
CA GLY A 26 -10.50 -8.23 8.89
C GLY A 26 -11.63 -7.26 8.54
N GLN A 27 -12.79 -7.51 9.12
CA GLN A 27 -13.95 -6.63 8.97
C GLN A 27 -13.69 -5.25 9.59
N GLY A 28 -13.91 -4.20 8.83
CA GLY A 28 -13.73 -2.80 9.27
C GLY A 28 -12.29 -2.33 9.27
N ASP A 29 -11.35 -3.12 8.76
CA ASP A 29 -9.94 -2.72 8.72
C ASP A 29 -9.72 -1.39 8.00
N ARG A 30 -8.84 -0.61 8.59
CA ARG A 30 -8.31 0.65 8.03
C ARG A 30 -6.91 0.40 7.52
N ILE A 31 -6.77 0.45 6.20
CA ILE A 31 -5.57 0.07 5.47
C ILE A 31 -4.85 1.32 4.98
N ALA A 32 -3.59 1.47 5.35
CA ALA A 32 -2.71 2.51 4.87
C ALA A 32 -1.72 1.95 3.84
N ILE A 33 -1.68 2.53 2.64
CA ILE A 33 -0.63 2.25 1.65
C ILE A 33 0.43 3.33 1.83
N VAL A 34 1.68 2.95 2.08
CA VAL A 34 2.80 3.86 2.27
C VAL A 34 3.95 3.50 1.35
N GLY A 35 4.84 4.44 1.06
CA GLY A 35 6.03 4.19 0.26
C GLY A 35 6.25 5.21 -0.84
N ASN A 36 7.03 4.83 -1.83
CA ASN A 36 7.55 5.65 -2.91
C ASN A 36 6.54 5.93 -4.05
N THR A 37 7.04 6.29 -5.22
CA THR A 37 6.24 6.61 -6.41
C THR A 37 5.31 5.48 -6.83
N PHE A 38 5.72 4.21 -6.69
CA PHE A 38 4.85 3.08 -6.98
C PHE A 38 3.59 3.13 -6.12
N ALA A 39 3.75 3.26 -4.79
CA ALA A 39 2.64 3.38 -3.85
C ALA A 39 1.75 4.59 -4.17
N GLU A 40 2.36 5.77 -4.35
CA GLU A 40 1.61 7.00 -4.66
C GLU A 40 0.72 6.84 -5.89
N ARG A 41 1.25 6.25 -6.96
CA ARG A 41 0.52 6.14 -8.24
C ARG A 41 -0.53 5.03 -8.26
N MET A 42 -0.48 4.05 -7.35
CA MET A 42 -1.55 3.05 -7.22
C MET A 42 -2.94 3.68 -7.08
N GLN A 43 -3.04 4.87 -6.47
CA GLN A 43 -4.30 5.59 -6.34
C GLN A 43 -4.89 6.06 -7.69
N LEU A 44 -4.06 6.26 -8.72
CA LEU A 44 -4.48 6.70 -10.04
C LEU A 44 -5.03 5.55 -10.88
N ASP A 45 -4.59 4.33 -10.57
CA ASP A 45 -5.04 3.12 -11.24
C ASP A 45 -6.24 2.48 -10.52
N GLY A 46 -6.20 2.34 -9.21
CA GLY A 46 -7.28 1.83 -8.36
C GLY A 46 -7.54 0.33 -8.46
N GLN A 47 -6.78 -0.44 -9.26
CA GLN A 47 -7.02 -1.87 -9.50
C GLN A 47 -6.91 -2.68 -8.21
N PHE A 48 -5.78 -2.57 -7.50
CA PHE A 48 -5.57 -3.36 -6.28
C PHE A 48 -6.62 -3.09 -5.21
N GLU A 49 -7.00 -1.82 -5.02
CA GLU A 49 -8.05 -1.46 -4.08
C GLU A 49 -9.41 -2.04 -4.47
N SER A 50 -9.72 -2.03 -5.77
CA SER A 50 -10.95 -2.64 -6.30
C SER A 50 -10.99 -4.16 -6.07
N LEU A 51 -9.85 -4.84 -6.27
CA LEU A 51 -9.67 -6.26 -5.97
C LEU A 51 -9.90 -6.56 -4.48
N LEU A 52 -9.36 -5.72 -3.58
CA LEU A 52 -9.58 -5.87 -2.14
C LEU A 52 -11.05 -5.77 -1.76
N HIS A 53 -11.77 -4.80 -2.31
CA HIS A 53 -13.21 -4.65 -2.04
C HIS A 53 -14.01 -5.82 -2.59
N ALA A 54 -13.70 -6.29 -3.80
CA ALA A 54 -14.38 -7.44 -4.42
C ALA A 54 -14.14 -8.75 -3.65
N ALA A 55 -12.90 -8.99 -3.19
CA ALA A 55 -12.55 -10.18 -2.42
C ALA A 55 -13.10 -10.17 -0.97
N HIS A 56 -13.54 -9.01 -0.47
CA HIS A 56 -14.04 -8.84 0.89
C HIS A 56 -15.41 -8.13 0.91
N PRO A 57 -16.43 -8.69 0.26
CA PRO A 57 -17.75 -8.09 0.25
C PRO A 57 -18.29 -7.97 1.69
N GLY A 58 -18.77 -6.77 2.03
CA GLY A 58 -19.31 -6.50 3.37
C GLY A 58 -18.28 -6.24 4.47
N HIS A 59 -16.98 -6.37 4.23
CA HIS A 59 -15.95 -6.05 5.23
C HIS A 59 -15.83 -4.55 5.52
N ARG A 60 -16.31 -3.67 4.64
CA ARG A 60 -16.23 -2.21 4.81
C ARG A 60 -14.80 -1.73 5.07
N LEU A 61 -13.87 -2.20 4.24
CA LEU A 61 -12.47 -1.79 4.32
C LEU A 61 -12.35 -0.29 4.01
N SER A 62 -11.55 0.43 4.79
CA SER A 62 -11.24 1.84 4.57
C SER A 62 -9.79 1.98 4.14
N ILE A 63 -9.54 2.35 2.88
CA ILE A 63 -8.19 2.36 2.31
C ILE A 63 -7.74 3.80 2.07
N ARG A 64 -6.55 4.16 2.55
CA ARG A 64 -5.94 5.48 2.36
C ARG A 64 -4.53 5.33 1.82
N ASN A 65 -4.27 6.02 0.72
CA ASN A 65 -2.95 6.01 0.10
C ASN A 65 -2.12 7.21 0.58
N PHE A 66 -1.12 6.93 1.40
CA PHE A 66 -0.13 7.89 1.91
C PHE A 66 1.21 7.80 1.18
N GLY A 67 1.25 7.16 0.02
CA GLY A 67 2.44 7.12 -0.82
C GLY A 67 2.89 8.51 -1.25
N TRP A 68 4.20 8.71 -1.33
CA TRP A 68 4.80 9.98 -1.76
C TRP A 68 6.02 9.72 -2.63
N SER A 69 6.00 10.25 -3.85
CA SER A 69 7.11 10.08 -4.79
C SER A 69 8.44 10.49 -4.17
N GLY A 70 9.42 9.61 -4.27
CA GLY A 70 10.74 9.82 -3.72
C GLY A 70 10.90 9.41 -2.25
N ASP A 71 9.85 8.93 -1.58
CA ASP A 71 10.00 8.39 -0.22
C ASP A 71 10.89 7.15 -0.20
N GLU A 72 11.77 7.14 0.79
CA GLU A 72 12.56 5.99 1.22
C GLU A 72 12.16 5.62 2.65
N VAL A 73 12.59 4.46 3.11
CA VAL A 73 12.31 3.97 4.47
C VAL A 73 12.72 4.99 5.53
N SER A 74 13.92 5.59 5.38
CA SER A 74 14.50 6.52 6.34
C SER A 74 14.48 7.99 5.90
N LEU A 75 14.09 8.27 4.64
CA LEU A 75 14.09 9.63 4.09
C LEU A 75 12.73 9.96 3.48
N GLN A 76 11.97 10.79 4.17
CA GLN A 76 10.63 11.23 3.78
C GLN A 76 10.53 12.75 3.82
N PRO A 77 11.01 13.46 2.78
CA PRO A 77 10.95 14.92 2.74
C PRO A 77 9.50 15.43 2.72
N ARG A 78 9.20 16.39 3.57
CA ARG A 78 7.87 17.00 3.65
C ARG A 78 7.97 18.51 3.65
N PRO A 79 6.93 19.22 3.17
CA PRO A 79 6.82 20.66 3.32
C PRO A 79 6.87 21.10 4.78
N LEU A 80 7.25 22.35 5.01
CA LEU A 80 7.30 22.93 6.35
C LEU A 80 5.96 22.76 7.09
N ASN A 81 6.03 22.33 8.34
CA ASN A 81 4.87 22.08 9.23
C ASN A 81 3.89 21.00 8.75
N PHE A 82 4.24 20.23 7.71
CA PHE A 82 3.43 19.07 7.34
C PHE A 82 3.45 18.05 8.48
N ILE A 83 2.29 17.54 8.85
CA ILE A 83 2.19 16.54 9.92
C ILE A 83 2.89 15.24 9.54
N GLY A 84 3.49 14.58 10.53
CA GLY A 84 4.26 13.36 10.28
C GLY A 84 3.41 12.15 9.94
N MET A 85 4.02 11.14 9.33
CA MET A 85 3.34 9.88 8.96
C MET A 85 2.67 9.22 10.16
N LYS A 86 3.32 9.21 11.33
CA LYS A 86 2.74 8.67 12.56
C LYS A 86 1.39 9.29 12.90
N GLU A 87 1.25 10.60 12.76
CA GLU A 87 0.00 11.31 13.04
C GLU A 87 -1.07 10.98 11.99
N TRP A 88 -0.70 10.87 10.71
CA TRP A 88 -1.60 10.44 9.66
C TRP A 88 -2.13 9.02 9.87
N LEU A 89 -1.25 8.08 10.21
CA LEU A 89 -1.63 6.71 10.54
C LEU A 89 -2.55 6.63 11.77
N SER A 90 -2.29 7.48 12.78
CA SER A 90 -3.14 7.58 13.98
C SER A 90 -4.51 8.19 13.67
N ASN A 91 -4.56 9.25 12.84
CA ASN A 91 -5.81 9.88 12.42
C ASN A 91 -6.68 8.94 11.57
N HIS A 92 -6.03 8.06 10.81
CA HIS A 92 -6.71 7.00 10.06
C HIS A 92 -7.06 5.79 10.93
N GLU A 93 -6.56 5.72 12.18
CA GLU A 93 -6.70 4.57 13.08
C GLU A 93 -6.27 3.25 12.40
N THR A 94 -5.09 3.24 11.80
CA THR A 94 -4.60 2.21 10.88
C THR A 94 -4.46 0.84 11.53
N ASP A 95 -5.06 -0.18 10.92
CA ASP A 95 -4.98 -1.60 11.30
C ASP A 95 -3.94 -2.36 10.47
N VAL A 96 -3.79 -1.98 9.19
CA VAL A 96 -2.89 -2.63 8.24
C VAL A 96 -2.06 -1.60 7.49
N ILE A 97 -0.75 -1.85 7.38
CA ILE A 97 0.17 -1.03 6.57
C ILE A 97 0.68 -1.88 5.41
N ILE A 98 0.44 -1.42 4.18
CA ILE A 98 1.05 -1.97 2.95
C ILE A 98 2.20 -1.04 2.58
N ALA A 99 3.44 -1.54 2.68
CA ALA A 99 4.65 -0.75 2.56
C ALA A 99 5.45 -1.10 1.30
N CYS A 100 5.59 -0.12 0.39
CA CYS A 100 6.25 -0.27 -0.91
C CYS A 100 7.55 0.57 -0.92
N PHE A 101 8.67 -0.07 -0.62
CA PHE A 101 10.00 0.53 -0.56
C PHE A 101 11.01 -0.25 -1.40
N GLY A 102 12.26 0.18 -1.43
CA GLY A 102 13.38 -0.54 -2.03
C GLY A 102 13.78 -0.06 -3.43
N MET A 103 12.87 0.54 -4.21
CA MET A 103 13.20 1.05 -5.55
C MET A 103 14.17 2.24 -5.47
N ASN A 104 13.86 3.26 -4.69
CA ASN A 104 14.69 4.46 -4.59
C ASN A 104 16.02 4.15 -3.90
N GLU A 105 15.98 3.36 -2.84
CA GLU A 105 17.16 2.95 -2.07
C GLU A 105 18.13 2.15 -2.92
N SER A 106 17.64 1.38 -3.89
CA SER A 106 18.48 0.55 -4.76
C SER A 106 19.46 1.34 -5.65
N TYR A 107 19.18 2.63 -5.90
CA TYR A 107 20.11 3.51 -6.61
C TYR A 107 21.40 3.82 -5.85
N SER A 108 21.44 3.53 -4.55
CA SER A 108 22.68 3.56 -3.74
C SER A 108 23.58 2.35 -3.99
N GLY A 109 23.19 1.41 -4.88
CA GLY A 109 23.96 0.25 -5.23
C GLY A 109 24.20 -0.70 -4.06
N ASP A 110 25.27 -1.49 -4.16
CA ASP A 110 25.65 -2.43 -3.11
C ASP A 110 26.07 -1.73 -1.81
N ASP A 111 26.65 -0.55 -1.89
CA ASP A 111 27.09 0.23 -0.73
C ASP A 111 25.91 0.67 0.15
N GLY A 112 24.73 0.84 -0.43
CA GLY A 112 23.51 1.22 0.29
C GLY A 112 22.78 0.06 0.98
N LEU A 113 23.04 -1.19 0.57
CA LEU A 113 22.23 -2.36 0.96
C LEU A 113 22.20 -2.61 2.48
N ASP A 114 23.34 -2.52 3.15
CA ASP A 114 23.41 -2.68 4.61
C ASP A 114 22.69 -1.56 5.37
N GLY A 115 22.77 -0.32 4.83
CA GLY A 115 22.02 0.82 5.35
C GLY A 115 20.53 0.58 5.25
N PHE A 116 20.05 0.25 4.06
CA PHE A 116 18.65 -0.06 3.80
C PHE A 116 18.12 -1.18 4.71
N SER A 117 18.87 -2.27 4.87
CA SER A 117 18.46 -3.39 5.73
C SER A 117 18.26 -2.95 7.19
N ARG A 118 19.20 -2.17 7.76
CA ARG A 118 19.06 -1.63 9.12
C ARG A 118 17.90 -0.67 9.26
N ASP A 119 17.71 0.20 8.29
CA ASP A 119 16.64 1.21 8.29
C ASP A 119 15.27 0.55 8.18
N LEU A 120 15.14 -0.50 7.35
CA LEU A 120 13.92 -1.29 7.22
C LEU A 120 13.56 -2.01 8.52
N ASP A 121 14.54 -2.68 9.17
CA ASP A 121 14.34 -3.33 10.48
C ASP A 121 13.90 -2.33 11.56
N ALA A 122 14.54 -1.16 11.60
CA ALA A 122 14.19 -0.09 12.53
C ALA A 122 12.79 0.47 12.25
N TRP A 123 12.42 0.64 10.98
CA TRP A 123 11.10 1.09 10.57
C TRP A 123 10.02 0.09 10.98
N ILE A 124 10.18 -1.20 10.67
CA ILE A 124 9.24 -2.26 11.07
C ILE A 124 9.06 -2.27 12.57
N THR A 125 10.15 -2.25 13.33
CA THR A 125 10.13 -2.23 14.80
C THR A 125 9.36 -1.01 15.32
N THR A 126 9.58 0.16 14.72
CA THR A 126 8.89 1.40 15.08
C THR A 126 7.39 1.31 14.79
N GLN A 127 6.98 0.79 13.63
CA GLN A 127 5.56 0.64 13.30
C GLN A 127 4.87 -0.32 14.28
N ARG A 128 5.49 -1.46 14.58
CA ARG A 128 4.94 -2.46 15.52
C ARG A 128 4.89 -2.01 16.97
N ALA A 129 5.65 -0.99 17.34
CA ALA A 129 5.60 -0.38 18.67
C ALA A 129 4.44 0.61 18.85
N ASN A 130 3.71 0.94 17.79
CA ASN A 130 2.56 1.85 17.84
C ASN A 130 1.24 1.06 17.78
N THR A 131 0.19 1.65 18.36
CA THR A 131 -1.19 1.17 18.29
C THR A 131 -2.03 2.29 17.67
N TYR A 132 -1.99 2.43 16.35
CA TYR A 132 -2.63 3.52 15.63
C TYR A 132 -4.16 3.53 15.81
N ASN A 133 -4.78 2.34 15.89
CA ASN A 133 -6.20 2.12 16.17
C ASN A 133 -6.55 2.20 17.68
N GLY A 134 -5.58 2.52 18.54
CA GLY A 134 -5.74 2.59 19.98
C GLY A 134 -5.79 1.24 20.72
N SER A 135 -5.65 0.10 20.02
CA SER A 135 -5.82 -1.24 20.61
C SER A 135 -4.69 -2.21 20.27
N THR A 136 -4.33 -2.35 18.99
CA THR A 136 -3.38 -3.35 18.52
C THR A 136 -2.29 -2.73 17.65
N PRO A 137 -1.07 -3.31 17.62
CA PRO A 137 -0.09 -2.97 16.60
C PRO A 137 -0.63 -3.24 15.19
N PRO A 138 -0.22 -2.46 14.18
CA PRO A 138 -0.63 -2.69 12.82
C PRO A 138 -0.03 -4.00 12.27
N ARG A 139 -0.82 -4.72 11.46
CA ARG A 139 -0.30 -5.76 10.57
C ARG A 139 0.47 -5.08 9.43
N ILE A 140 1.62 -5.61 9.07
CA ILE A 140 2.49 -5.01 8.04
C ILE A 140 2.65 -5.99 6.90
N ILE A 141 2.45 -5.51 5.69
CA ILE A 141 2.69 -6.21 4.43
C ILE A 141 3.82 -5.46 3.72
N LEU A 142 4.93 -6.15 3.47
CA LEU A 142 6.02 -5.58 2.68
C LEU A 142 5.82 -5.95 1.21
N VAL A 143 5.89 -4.94 0.33
CA VAL A 143 5.77 -5.12 -1.12
C VAL A 143 7.08 -4.71 -1.78
N SER A 144 7.69 -5.64 -2.52
CA SER A 144 8.93 -5.37 -3.24
C SER A 144 8.76 -4.38 -4.39
N PRO A 145 9.84 -3.76 -4.88
CA PRO A 145 9.83 -3.08 -6.17
C PRO A 145 9.43 -4.02 -7.31
N ILE A 146 8.98 -3.45 -8.43
CA ILE A 146 8.91 -4.13 -9.73
C ILE A 146 10.31 -4.22 -10.35
N ALA A 147 10.49 -5.03 -11.38
CA ALA A 147 11.72 -5.06 -12.17
C ALA A 147 11.87 -3.77 -13.01
N HIS A 148 13.10 -3.43 -13.39
CA HIS A 148 13.40 -2.37 -14.33
C HIS A 148 13.27 -2.92 -15.76
N GLU A 149 12.35 -2.35 -16.54
CA GLU A 149 12.04 -2.74 -17.92
C GLU A 149 13.00 -2.10 -18.92
N ASP A 150 13.48 -2.88 -19.87
CA ASP A 150 14.20 -2.37 -21.03
C ASP A 150 13.20 -1.88 -22.08
N LEU A 151 13.11 -0.57 -22.25
CA LEU A 151 12.27 0.07 -23.27
C LEU A 151 13.07 0.54 -24.49
N GLY A 152 14.37 0.20 -24.56
CA GLY A 152 15.27 0.62 -25.61
C GLY A 152 15.78 2.06 -25.47
N GLU A 153 16.72 2.43 -26.33
CA GLU A 153 17.31 3.76 -26.36
C GLU A 153 16.25 4.88 -26.54
N PRO A 154 16.35 6.01 -25.83
CA PRO A 154 17.50 6.46 -24.99
C PRO A 154 17.40 6.09 -23.48
N LEU A 155 16.52 5.19 -23.10
CA LEU A 155 16.37 4.78 -21.71
C LEU A 155 17.40 3.69 -21.33
N PRO A 156 17.77 3.57 -20.05
CA PRO A 156 18.64 2.50 -19.58
C PRO A 156 18.00 1.11 -19.82
N ASP A 157 18.81 0.11 -20.13
CA ASP A 157 18.35 -1.27 -20.34
C ASP A 157 17.95 -2.02 -19.04
N GLY A 158 18.23 -1.42 -17.90
CA GLY A 158 17.88 -1.97 -16.59
C GLY A 158 18.68 -3.21 -16.14
N VAL A 159 19.59 -3.74 -16.95
CA VAL A 159 20.28 -5.02 -16.65
C VAL A 159 21.06 -4.94 -15.33
N GLU A 160 21.93 -3.94 -15.19
CA GLU A 160 22.71 -3.74 -13.96
C GLU A 160 21.81 -3.39 -12.78
N HIS A 161 20.81 -2.52 -12.99
CA HIS A 161 19.89 -2.13 -11.94
C HIS A 161 19.04 -3.30 -11.44
N ASN A 162 18.58 -4.19 -12.30
CA ASN A 162 17.84 -5.39 -11.90
C ASN A 162 18.69 -6.34 -11.05
N PHE A 163 19.99 -6.41 -11.31
CA PHE A 163 20.90 -7.18 -10.48
C PHE A 163 20.99 -6.61 -9.06
N ILE A 164 21.04 -5.28 -8.94
CA ILE A 164 21.02 -4.58 -7.65
C ILE A 164 19.65 -4.71 -6.98
N LEU A 165 18.55 -4.43 -7.70
CA LEU A 165 17.18 -4.54 -7.20
C LEU A 165 16.91 -5.90 -6.56
N GLN A 166 17.33 -6.99 -7.19
CA GLN A 166 17.17 -8.35 -6.64
C GLN A 166 17.74 -8.45 -5.22
N ARG A 167 18.88 -7.81 -4.94
CA ARG A 167 19.52 -7.85 -3.62
C ARG A 167 18.71 -7.08 -2.56
N TYR A 168 18.08 -5.96 -2.96
CA TYR A 168 17.17 -5.22 -2.10
C TYR A 168 15.88 -5.99 -1.84
N VAL A 169 15.32 -6.63 -2.86
CA VAL A 169 14.17 -7.55 -2.73
C VAL A 169 14.49 -8.69 -1.76
N ASP A 170 15.66 -9.30 -1.89
CA ASP A 170 16.11 -10.36 -0.96
C ASP A 170 16.30 -9.85 0.46
N ALA A 171 16.75 -8.60 0.65
CA ALA A 171 16.83 -7.97 1.96
C ALA A 171 15.44 -7.76 2.57
N MET A 172 14.47 -7.27 1.78
CA MET A 172 13.09 -7.12 2.21
C MET A 172 12.45 -8.47 2.59
N ARG A 173 12.70 -9.51 1.78
CA ARG A 173 12.23 -10.87 2.07
C ARG A 173 12.82 -11.41 3.38
N ARG A 174 14.12 -11.20 3.64
CA ARG A 174 14.76 -11.57 4.92
C ARG A 174 14.16 -10.82 6.10
N ALA A 175 13.93 -9.53 5.95
CA ALA A 175 13.27 -8.72 6.99
C ALA A 175 11.85 -9.24 7.28
N ALA A 176 11.07 -9.54 6.26
CA ALA A 176 9.73 -10.11 6.42
C ALA A 176 9.77 -11.43 7.20
N VAL A 177 10.66 -12.34 6.85
CA VAL A 177 10.85 -13.61 7.58
C VAL A 177 11.27 -13.36 9.03
N SER A 178 12.22 -12.45 9.27
CA SER A 178 12.73 -12.17 10.62
C SER A 178 11.69 -11.56 11.56
N HIS A 179 10.74 -10.81 10.99
CA HIS A 179 9.67 -10.13 11.73
C HIS A 179 8.31 -10.83 11.61
N ASP A 180 8.23 -12.00 10.97
CA ASP A 180 6.97 -12.73 10.73
C ASP A 180 5.92 -11.83 10.06
N LEU A 181 6.26 -11.29 8.90
CA LEU A 181 5.41 -10.40 8.09
C LEU A 181 5.04 -11.07 6.77
N VAL A 182 3.92 -10.64 6.21
CA VAL A 182 3.57 -10.95 4.83
C VAL A 182 4.52 -10.21 3.89
N PHE A 183 5.08 -10.92 2.92
CA PHE A 183 5.92 -10.36 1.86
C PHE A 183 5.31 -10.65 0.50
N ILE A 184 5.17 -9.61 -0.31
CA ILE A 184 4.69 -9.68 -1.69
C ILE A 184 5.86 -9.38 -2.62
N ASP A 185 6.17 -10.33 -3.46
CA ASP A 185 7.19 -10.21 -4.50
C ASP A 185 6.56 -9.70 -5.80
N LEU A 186 6.84 -8.46 -6.17
CA LEU A 186 6.47 -7.90 -7.48
C LEU A 186 7.63 -7.95 -8.48
N PHE A 187 8.86 -8.10 -7.99
CA PHE A 187 10.04 -8.13 -8.86
C PHE A 187 10.01 -9.33 -9.81
N THR A 188 9.78 -10.53 -9.25
CA THR A 188 9.79 -11.77 -10.02
C THR A 188 8.72 -11.78 -11.13
N PRO A 189 7.41 -11.60 -10.84
CA PRO A 189 6.38 -11.67 -11.88
C PRO A 189 6.51 -10.57 -12.94
N THR A 190 6.92 -9.35 -12.55
CA THR A 190 7.12 -8.27 -13.54
C THR A 190 8.34 -8.55 -14.42
N ARG A 191 9.44 -9.08 -13.86
CA ARG A 191 10.60 -9.49 -14.62
C ARG A 191 10.28 -10.58 -15.63
N GLU A 192 9.54 -11.60 -15.19
CA GLU A 192 9.13 -12.70 -16.06
C GLU A 192 8.21 -12.24 -17.20
N ALA A 193 7.27 -11.32 -16.94
CA ALA A 193 6.41 -10.76 -17.97
C ALA A 193 7.20 -9.93 -18.98
N MET A 194 8.15 -9.11 -18.54
CA MET A 194 9.05 -8.35 -19.39
C MET A 194 9.92 -9.28 -20.26
N ASP A 195 10.49 -10.34 -19.67
CA ASP A 195 11.32 -11.33 -20.38
C ASP A 195 10.50 -12.12 -21.43
N ARG A 196 9.17 -12.28 -21.24
CA ARG A 196 8.25 -12.85 -22.25
C ARG A 196 7.82 -11.86 -23.33
N GLY A 197 8.17 -10.60 -23.19
CA GLY A 197 7.75 -9.54 -24.13
C GLY A 197 6.28 -9.10 -23.95
N GLU A 198 5.71 -9.30 -22.77
CA GLU A 198 4.37 -8.84 -22.40
C GLU A 198 4.43 -7.36 -21.98
N GLY A 199 4.77 -6.47 -22.90
CA GLY A 199 5.00 -5.08 -22.56
C GLY A 199 4.62 -4.14 -23.69
N PRO A 200 4.79 -2.80 -23.46
CA PRO A 200 5.44 -2.21 -22.29
C PRO A 200 4.59 -2.22 -21.02
N LEU A 201 5.23 -2.53 -19.90
CA LEU A 201 4.59 -2.51 -18.56
C LEU A 201 4.88 -1.22 -17.80
N THR A 202 5.82 -0.41 -18.30
CA THR A 202 6.22 0.85 -17.67
C THR A 202 6.22 2.00 -18.67
N ILE A 203 6.24 3.23 -18.16
CA ILE A 203 6.34 4.44 -18.99
C ILE A 203 7.79 4.90 -19.21
N ASN A 204 8.72 4.42 -18.41
CA ASN A 204 10.13 4.85 -18.43
C ASN A 204 11.10 3.83 -17.80
N GLY A 205 10.74 2.57 -17.79
CA GLY A 205 11.53 1.48 -17.22
C GLY A 205 11.24 1.14 -15.75
N ILE A 206 10.76 2.09 -14.93
CA ILE A 206 10.58 1.91 -13.49
C ILE A 206 9.23 2.34 -12.93
N HIS A 207 8.44 3.08 -13.70
CA HIS A 207 7.11 3.50 -13.28
C HIS A 207 6.05 2.76 -14.11
N PRO A 208 5.22 1.91 -13.48
CA PRO A 208 4.20 1.18 -14.20
C PRO A 208 3.25 2.07 -15.00
N ASN A 209 2.86 1.62 -16.18
CA ASN A 209 1.69 2.09 -16.90
C ASN A 209 0.43 1.34 -16.42
N ALA A 210 -0.70 1.46 -17.10
CA ALA A 210 -1.94 0.78 -16.72
C ALA A 210 -1.79 -0.75 -16.70
N SER A 211 -1.14 -1.33 -17.71
CA SER A 211 -0.86 -2.78 -17.79
C SER A 211 0.06 -3.24 -16.66
N GLY A 212 1.10 -2.46 -16.35
CA GLY A 212 2.01 -2.75 -15.25
C GLY A 212 1.33 -2.70 -13.87
N TYR A 213 0.46 -1.71 -13.62
CA TYR A 213 -0.33 -1.67 -12.38
C TYR A 213 -1.34 -2.81 -12.28
N ARG A 214 -1.95 -3.20 -13.41
CA ARG A 214 -2.83 -4.36 -13.44
C ARG A 214 -2.08 -5.64 -13.10
N LEU A 215 -0.92 -5.90 -13.74
CA LEU A 215 -0.08 -7.05 -13.41
C LEU A 215 0.32 -7.04 -11.94
N ALA A 216 0.76 -5.89 -11.43
CA ALA A 216 1.12 -5.75 -10.01
C ALA A 216 -0.08 -6.03 -9.09
N ALA A 217 -1.26 -5.48 -9.38
CA ALA A 217 -2.46 -5.69 -8.60
C ALA A 217 -2.89 -7.17 -8.56
N CYS A 218 -2.83 -7.84 -9.71
CA CYS A 218 -3.12 -9.28 -9.80
C CYS A 218 -2.10 -10.14 -9.06
N SER A 219 -0.80 -9.82 -9.20
CA SER A 219 0.26 -10.52 -8.46
C SER A 219 0.14 -10.32 -6.94
N MET A 220 -0.27 -9.14 -6.49
CA MET A 220 -0.58 -8.87 -5.08
C MET A 220 -1.78 -9.69 -4.62
N ALA A 221 -2.85 -9.71 -5.41
CA ALA A 221 -4.08 -10.44 -5.09
C ALA A 221 -3.84 -11.95 -5.02
N GLU A 222 -3.05 -12.50 -5.95
CA GLU A 222 -2.68 -13.93 -5.94
C GLU A 222 -1.89 -14.29 -4.68
N GLN A 223 -0.84 -13.53 -4.36
CA GLN A 223 0.02 -13.79 -3.19
C GLN A 223 -0.67 -13.55 -1.84
N LEU A 224 -1.78 -12.81 -1.83
CA LEU A 224 -2.65 -12.60 -0.66
C LEU A 224 -3.83 -13.57 -0.60
N ASP A 225 -3.88 -14.58 -1.50
CA ASP A 225 -4.99 -15.54 -1.63
C ASP A 225 -6.36 -14.88 -1.82
N LEU A 226 -6.39 -13.74 -2.49
CA LEU A 226 -7.64 -13.04 -2.78
C LEU A 226 -8.38 -13.64 -3.97
N LEU A 227 -7.67 -14.18 -4.96
CA LEU A 227 -8.25 -14.73 -6.19
C LEU A 227 -9.10 -15.97 -5.92
N GLY A 228 -8.73 -16.81 -4.93
CA GLY A 228 -9.53 -17.94 -4.49
C GLY A 228 -10.88 -17.55 -3.89
N ARG A 229 -11.01 -16.31 -3.42
CA ARG A 229 -12.27 -15.75 -2.88
C ARG A 229 -13.16 -15.17 -3.95
N LEU A 230 -12.57 -14.72 -5.08
CA LEU A 230 -13.28 -14.11 -6.20
C LEU A 230 -13.96 -15.13 -7.13
N GLY A 231 -13.47 -16.38 -7.17
CA GLY A 231 -13.88 -17.38 -8.17
C GLY A 231 -14.91 -18.42 -7.71
N ASN A 232 -15.37 -18.42 -6.46
CA ASN A 232 -16.19 -19.52 -5.93
C ASN A 232 -17.71 -19.33 -6.05
N ASP A 233 -18.22 -18.16 -6.35
CA ASP A 233 -19.66 -17.89 -6.35
C ASP A 233 -20.28 -17.62 -7.74
N SER A 234 -19.49 -17.57 -8.82
CA SER A 234 -19.97 -17.07 -10.12
C SER A 234 -19.86 -18.04 -11.30
N LEU A 235 -20.28 -19.28 -11.13
CA LEU A 235 -20.48 -20.17 -12.30
C LEU A 235 -21.78 -19.90 -13.08
N ASP A 236 -22.65 -18.99 -12.59
CA ASP A 236 -23.96 -18.66 -13.18
C ASP A 236 -24.18 -17.15 -13.43
N GLY A 237 -23.17 -16.30 -13.27
CA GLY A 237 -23.26 -14.85 -13.50
C GLY A 237 -23.21 -14.47 -14.98
N ASP A 238 -23.91 -13.37 -15.34
CA ASP A 238 -23.81 -12.78 -16.67
C ASP A 238 -22.51 -11.97 -16.75
N ALA A 239 -21.50 -12.47 -17.47
CA ALA A 239 -20.16 -11.90 -17.57
C ALA A 239 -20.14 -10.38 -17.89
N VAL A 240 -21.15 -9.88 -18.60
CA VAL A 240 -21.30 -8.44 -18.91
C VAL A 240 -21.68 -7.64 -17.67
N GLN A 241 -22.55 -8.19 -16.81
CA GLN A 241 -22.97 -7.51 -15.57
C GLN A 241 -21.83 -7.46 -14.55
N ASP A 242 -20.98 -8.47 -14.52
CA ASP A 242 -19.82 -8.54 -13.64
C ASP A 242 -18.75 -7.51 -14.03
N GLN A 243 -18.46 -7.33 -15.32
CA GLN A 243 -17.55 -6.30 -15.81
C GLN A 243 -18.06 -4.88 -15.50
N GLU A 244 -19.36 -4.63 -15.63
CA GLU A 244 -19.96 -3.34 -15.32
C GLU A 244 -19.90 -3.03 -13.82
N SER A 245 -20.14 -4.03 -12.97
CA SER A 245 -20.02 -3.93 -11.50
C SER A 245 -18.58 -3.63 -11.07
N GLN A 246 -17.61 -4.32 -11.64
CA GLN A 246 -16.19 -4.07 -11.40
C GLN A 246 -15.76 -2.65 -11.80
N ALA A 247 -16.18 -2.22 -13.00
CA ALA A 247 -15.91 -0.88 -13.48
C ALA A 247 -16.58 0.19 -12.60
N ALA A 248 -17.76 -0.09 -12.02
CA ALA A 248 -18.43 0.80 -11.09
C ALA A 248 -17.66 0.93 -9.77
N VAL A 249 -17.18 -0.17 -9.19
CA VAL A 249 -16.34 -0.16 -8.00
C VAL A 249 -15.06 0.63 -8.26
N ARG A 250 -14.37 0.37 -9.36
CA ARG A 250 -13.13 1.08 -9.71
C ARG A 250 -13.38 2.59 -9.89
N ARG A 251 -14.45 3.01 -10.55
CA ARG A 251 -14.80 4.43 -10.67
C ARG A 251 -15.03 5.08 -9.31
N ALA A 252 -15.72 4.40 -8.39
CA ALA A 252 -15.95 4.89 -7.03
C ALA A 252 -14.64 4.99 -6.23
N VAL A 253 -13.77 3.98 -6.34
CA VAL A 253 -12.42 3.97 -5.76
C VAL A 253 -11.61 5.16 -6.25
N LEU A 254 -11.55 5.40 -7.57
CA LEU A 254 -10.80 6.52 -8.15
C LEU A 254 -11.36 7.88 -7.68
N ALA A 255 -12.67 8.03 -7.60
CA ALA A 255 -13.29 9.26 -7.09
C ALA A 255 -12.92 9.51 -5.63
N LYS A 256 -12.99 8.48 -4.76
CA LYS A 256 -12.56 8.55 -3.37
C LYS A 256 -11.06 8.88 -3.26
N ASN A 257 -10.22 8.23 -4.06
CA ASN A 257 -8.78 8.46 -4.05
C ASN A 257 -8.43 9.91 -4.43
N GLN A 258 -9.13 10.49 -5.40
CA GLN A 258 -8.94 11.90 -5.76
C GLN A 258 -9.29 12.84 -4.61
N LEU A 259 -10.40 12.61 -3.91
CA LEU A 259 -10.80 13.40 -2.73
C LEU A 259 -9.76 13.28 -1.61
N PHE A 260 -9.32 12.05 -1.32
CA PHE A 260 -8.33 11.82 -0.28
C PHE A 260 -6.97 12.41 -0.65
N PHE A 261 -6.55 12.35 -1.91
CA PHE A 261 -5.32 12.98 -2.34
C PHE A 261 -5.32 14.49 -2.08
N GLN A 262 -6.43 15.18 -2.36
CA GLN A 262 -6.56 16.61 -2.06
C GLN A 262 -6.54 16.91 -0.55
N ARG A 263 -7.09 16.00 0.27
CA ARG A 263 -7.05 16.09 1.72
C ARG A 263 -5.65 15.86 2.29
N TRP A 264 -4.97 14.86 1.79
CA TRP A 264 -3.64 14.42 2.22
C TRP A 264 -2.54 15.35 1.69
N ARG A 265 -2.61 15.72 0.42
CA ARG A 265 -1.61 16.55 -0.29
C ARG A 265 -2.26 17.77 -0.96
N PRO A 266 -2.72 18.75 -0.18
CA PRO A 266 -3.31 19.96 -0.75
C PRO A 266 -2.32 20.64 -1.67
N VAL A 267 -2.79 21.19 -2.78
CA VAL A 267 -1.97 21.83 -3.83
C VAL A 267 -1.07 22.92 -3.26
N ASN A 268 -1.56 23.65 -2.27
CA ASN A 268 -0.80 24.69 -1.59
C ASN A 268 -0.69 24.41 -0.09
N THR A 269 0.35 23.66 0.29
CA THR A 269 0.62 23.32 1.69
C THR A 269 0.92 24.53 2.57
N GLU A 270 1.40 25.67 1.99
CA GLU A 270 1.63 26.90 2.76
C GLU A 270 0.33 27.50 3.33
N TYR A 271 -0.81 27.31 2.66
CA TYR A 271 -2.10 27.74 3.17
C TYR A 271 -2.64 26.85 4.26
N VAL A 272 -2.35 25.55 4.22
CA VAL A 272 -2.88 24.57 5.16
C VAL A 272 -1.97 24.41 6.37
N TYR A 273 -0.67 24.24 6.16
CA TYR A 273 0.32 23.89 7.19
C TYR A 273 1.35 24.98 7.43
N GLY A 274 1.47 25.96 6.52
CA GLY A 274 2.50 26.97 6.55
C GLY A 274 2.16 28.18 7.44
N ARG A 275 2.72 29.32 7.10
CA ARG A 275 2.64 30.56 7.91
C ARG A 275 1.59 31.54 7.43
N ARG A 276 0.93 31.26 6.31
CA ARG A 276 -0.10 32.15 5.81
C ARG A 276 -1.40 31.98 6.58
N HIS A 277 -1.94 33.09 7.10
CA HIS A 277 -3.14 33.10 7.93
C HIS A 277 -4.30 33.85 7.29
N GLU A 278 -4.03 35.06 6.73
CA GLU A 278 -5.04 35.96 6.19
C GLU A 278 -4.66 36.48 4.78
N PRO A 279 -5.65 36.78 3.93
CA PRO A 279 -7.10 36.60 4.08
C PRO A 279 -7.58 35.17 3.87
N TYR A 280 -6.70 34.28 3.37
CA TYR A 280 -6.91 32.88 3.14
C TYR A 280 -5.72 32.12 3.69
N GLY A 281 -5.93 31.09 4.46
CA GLY A 281 -4.87 30.30 5.07
C GLY A 281 -5.37 29.47 6.23
N SER A 282 -4.53 29.27 7.25
CA SER A 282 -4.81 28.40 8.40
C SER A 282 -6.09 28.75 9.19
N GLN A 283 -6.71 29.88 8.96
CA GLN A 283 -8.01 30.23 9.55
C GLN A 283 -9.21 29.68 8.76
N ASN A 284 -9.07 29.49 7.47
CA ASN A 284 -10.15 29.09 6.57
C ASN A 284 -10.09 27.60 6.22
N PHE A 285 -8.88 27.09 5.93
CA PHE A 285 -8.68 25.73 5.42
C PHE A 285 -9.03 24.58 6.39
N PRO A 286 -8.98 24.71 7.74
CA PRO A 286 -9.42 23.64 8.62
C PRO A 286 -10.84 23.14 8.34
N ASP A 287 -11.77 24.04 8.05
CA ASP A 287 -13.16 23.68 7.73
C ASP A 287 -13.26 22.99 6.36
N GLU A 288 -12.46 23.42 5.38
CA GLU A 288 -12.38 22.78 4.07
C GLU A 288 -11.76 21.38 4.18
N MET A 289 -10.71 21.21 4.99
CA MET A 289 -10.10 19.90 5.25
C MET A 289 -11.09 18.95 5.92
N LYS A 290 -11.86 19.43 6.89
CA LYS A 290 -12.93 18.65 7.52
C LYS A 290 -14.01 18.25 6.51
N LYS A 291 -14.38 19.16 5.60
CA LYS A 291 -15.33 18.82 4.54
C LYS A 291 -14.80 17.75 3.59
N LEU A 292 -13.51 17.75 3.29
CA LEU A 292 -12.87 16.66 2.51
C LEU A 292 -12.90 15.33 3.28
N ASP A 293 -12.67 15.33 4.60
CA ASP A 293 -12.77 14.12 5.41
C ASP A 293 -14.20 13.52 5.38
N GLU A 294 -15.24 14.39 5.42
CA GLU A 294 -16.64 13.98 5.27
C GLU A 294 -16.91 13.38 3.88
N LEU A 295 -16.47 14.05 2.79
CA LEU A 295 -16.66 13.57 1.42
C LEU A 295 -15.93 12.25 1.15
N VAL A 296 -14.75 12.06 1.71
CA VAL A 296 -14.00 10.80 1.62
C VAL A 296 -14.77 9.67 2.33
N SER A 297 -15.34 9.97 3.52
CA SER A 297 -16.17 8.99 4.25
C SER A 297 -17.47 8.65 3.50
N GLU A 298 -18.12 9.63 2.87
CA GLU A 298 -19.28 9.42 2.02
C GLU A 298 -18.91 8.53 0.80
N ALA A 299 -17.75 8.76 0.19
CA ALA A 299 -17.26 7.96 -0.93
C ALA A 299 -16.96 6.50 -0.51
N ASP A 300 -16.44 6.25 0.70
CA ASP A 300 -16.31 4.89 1.23
C ASP A 300 -17.68 4.19 1.33
N GLN A 301 -18.73 4.90 1.80
CA GLN A 301 -20.09 4.33 1.88
C GLN A 301 -20.63 3.94 0.48
N VAL A 302 -20.32 4.75 -0.55
CA VAL A 302 -20.68 4.42 -1.93
C VAL A 302 -20.00 3.12 -2.34
N ILE A 303 -18.68 2.98 -2.14
CA ILE A 303 -17.95 1.76 -2.48
C ILE A 303 -18.57 0.54 -1.77
N TRP A 304 -18.84 0.64 -0.47
CA TRP A 304 -19.40 -0.47 0.31
C TRP A 304 -20.84 -0.85 -0.05
N SER A 305 -21.56 0.04 -0.75
CA SER A 305 -22.92 -0.22 -1.22
C SER A 305 -22.99 -0.88 -2.60
N LEU A 306 -21.88 -0.88 -3.34
CA LEU A 306 -21.82 -1.48 -4.66
C LEU A 306 -21.76 -3.02 -4.57
N PRO A 307 -22.39 -3.73 -5.51
CA PRO A 307 -22.23 -5.18 -5.58
C PRO A 307 -20.76 -5.51 -5.88
N PRO A 308 -20.23 -6.58 -5.26
CA PRO A 308 -18.92 -7.08 -5.65
C PRO A 308 -19.00 -7.54 -7.11
N GLY A 309 -18.11 -7.03 -7.97
CA GLY A 309 -17.96 -7.54 -9.31
C GLY A 309 -16.99 -8.71 -9.32
N ASP A 310 -17.16 -9.65 -10.25
CA ASP A 310 -16.12 -10.65 -10.51
C ASP A 310 -14.90 -9.95 -11.10
N VAL A 311 -13.79 -10.07 -10.43
CA VAL A 311 -12.55 -9.46 -10.87
C VAL A 311 -11.72 -10.50 -11.60
N THR A 312 -11.57 -10.32 -12.90
CA THR A 312 -10.66 -11.12 -13.70
C THR A 312 -9.29 -10.45 -13.77
N CYS A 313 -8.24 -11.22 -13.55
CA CYS A 313 -6.85 -10.79 -13.74
C CYS A 313 -6.37 -11.00 -15.19
N GLU A 314 -7.29 -11.28 -16.12
CA GLU A 314 -6.94 -11.41 -17.55
C GLU A 314 -6.63 -10.04 -18.14
N ILE A 315 -5.50 -9.96 -18.85
CA ILE A 315 -5.11 -8.74 -19.59
C ILE A 315 -6.05 -8.62 -20.78
N GLN A 316 -6.83 -7.54 -20.86
CA GLN A 316 -7.70 -7.26 -21.99
C GLN A 316 -6.93 -6.45 -23.03
N GLU A 317 -7.17 -6.73 -24.33
CA GLU A 317 -6.49 -6.06 -25.48
C GLU A 317 -6.73 -4.53 -25.51
N GLU A 318 -7.68 -4.01 -24.75
CA GLU A 318 -8.00 -2.56 -24.69
C GLU A 318 -7.08 -1.77 -23.72
N ASP A 319 -6.17 -2.43 -23.03
CA ASP A 319 -5.24 -1.81 -22.07
C ASP A 319 -3.90 -1.35 -22.69
N TYR A 320 -3.75 -1.46 -24.03
CA TYR A 320 -2.53 -1.07 -24.77
C TYR A 320 -2.63 0.29 -25.44
#